data_c719dd3667168b07174ff5185d870f11
#
_entry.id   c719dd3667168b07174ff5185d870f11
#
_cell.length_a   1.000
_cell.length_b   1.000
_cell.length_c   1.000
_cell.angle_alpha   90.00
_cell.angle_beta   90.00
_cell.angle_gamma   90.00
#
_symmetry.space_group_name_H-M   'P 1'
#
loop_
_entity.id
_entity.type
_entity.pdbx_description
1 polymer ?
#
loop_
_entity_poly.entity_id
_entity_poly.type
_entity_poly.pdbx_seq_one_letter_code
_entity_poly.pdbx_strand_id
1 'polypeptide(L)'
;MTEAGKGHATVNGGLQLSMKDISYEILDLLKQYGSSPEGIRRALDNESRPEVLHALSDIRENLLEWLDFTGSREVLQIGSGYGVLTGLLASRCAHVTVMDQADENLAVNRERNKDYSNITYGFRADAEESRPGPSYDLVVIAGLREGQEIRDAAAFGASFLGQEGRLV
;
A
#
# COMPACT_ATOMS: atom_id res chain seq x y z
N MET A 1 -4.04 11.30 59.48
CA MET A 1 -5.18 11.66 58.62
C MET A 1 -4.64 12.62 57.56
N THR A 2 -4.34 12.12 56.39
CA THR A 2 -3.87 12.90 55.26
C THR A 2 -4.60 12.40 54.02
N GLU A 3 -5.45 13.28 53.51
CA GLU A 3 -6.22 13.02 52.27
C GLU A 3 -5.30 13.06 51.04
N ALA A 4 -5.38 12.00 50.28
CA ALA A 4 -4.72 11.91 48.99
C ALA A 4 -5.56 12.60 47.92
N GLY A 5 -5.01 13.65 47.32
CA GLY A 5 -5.60 14.35 46.19
C GLY A 5 -5.72 13.43 44.97
N LYS A 6 -6.94 13.25 44.50
CA LYS A 6 -7.25 12.60 43.21
C LYS A 6 -6.92 13.58 42.09
N GLY A 7 -5.80 13.36 41.39
CA GLY A 7 -5.54 14.02 40.14
C GLY A 7 -6.53 13.53 39.06
N HIS A 8 -7.33 14.44 38.54
CA HIS A 8 -8.13 14.22 37.33
C HIS A 8 -7.19 14.20 36.12
N ALA A 9 -6.99 13.01 35.60
CA ALA A 9 -6.43 12.86 34.27
C ALA A 9 -7.52 13.21 33.25
N THR A 10 -7.39 14.33 32.59
CA THR A 10 -8.21 14.70 31.42
C THR A 10 -7.83 13.78 30.27
N VAL A 11 -8.67 12.78 30.00
CA VAL A 11 -8.54 11.92 28.83
C VAL A 11 -9.01 12.74 27.64
N ASN A 12 -8.08 13.18 26.81
CA ASN A 12 -8.37 13.65 25.46
C ASN A 12 -8.88 12.45 24.66
N GLY A 13 -10.19 12.27 24.61
CA GLY A 13 -10.87 11.22 23.86
C GLY A 13 -10.94 11.56 22.37
N GLY A 14 -9.82 11.64 21.69
CA GLY A 14 -9.77 11.45 20.24
C GLY A 14 -9.85 9.95 19.99
N LEU A 15 -10.94 9.45 19.41
CA LEU A 15 -11.05 8.08 18.93
C LEU A 15 -9.97 7.90 17.86
N GLN A 16 -8.85 7.29 18.20
CA GLN A 16 -7.85 6.91 17.24
C GLN A 16 -8.40 5.68 16.50
N LEU A 17 -8.93 5.90 15.29
CA LEU A 17 -9.40 4.83 14.42
C LEU A 17 -8.26 3.83 14.21
N SER A 18 -8.56 2.55 14.31
CA SER A 18 -7.56 1.53 13.97
C SER A 18 -7.25 1.61 12.48
N MET A 19 -6.07 1.16 12.05
CA MET A 19 -5.73 1.13 10.62
C MET A 19 -6.75 0.31 9.81
N LYS A 20 -7.37 -0.67 10.43
CA LYS A 20 -8.43 -1.50 9.85
C LYS A 20 -9.70 -0.69 9.57
N ASP A 21 -10.10 0.17 10.52
CA ASP A 21 -11.26 1.04 10.35
C ASP A 21 -11.07 2.02 9.20
N ILE A 22 -9.86 2.59 9.07
CA ILE A 22 -9.51 3.49 7.97
C ILE A 22 -9.57 2.76 6.62
N SER A 23 -9.08 1.52 6.53
CA SER A 23 -9.11 0.75 5.28
C SER A 23 -10.53 0.53 4.78
N TYR A 24 -11.47 0.18 5.67
CA TYR A 24 -12.87 0.03 5.29
C TYR A 24 -13.49 1.34 4.82
N GLU A 25 -13.19 2.43 5.49
CA GLU A 25 -13.68 3.74 5.10
C GLU A 25 -13.15 4.18 3.73
N ILE A 26 -11.86 3.99 3.47
CA ILE A 26 -11.28 4.26 2.14
C ILE A 26 -11.95 3.41 1.07
N LEU A 27 -12.21 2.14 1.37
CA LEU A 27 -12.90 1.24 0.45
C LEU A 27 -14.32 1.74 0.12
N ASP A 28 -15.04 2.23 1.11
CA ASP A 28 -16.39 2.77 0.92
C ASP A 28 -16.37 4.06 0.11
N LEU A 29 -15.41 4.95 0.35
CA LEU A 29 -15.21 6.16 -0.45
C LEU A 29 -14.91 5.83 -1.91
N LEU A 30 -14.04 4.85 -2.19
CA LEU A 30 -13.73 4.41 -3.55
C LEU A 30 -14.95 3.80 -4.24
N LYS A 31 -15.78 3.03 -3.54
CA LYS A 31 -17.03 2.48 -4.07
C LYS A 31 -18.06 3.57 -4.37
N GLN A 32 -18.15 4.58 -3.50
CA GLN A 32 -19.11 5.67 -3.63
C GLN A 32 -18.76 6.64 -4.75
N TYR A 33 -17.51 7.05 -4.85
CA TYR A 33 -17.06 8.12 -5.76
C TYR A 33 -16.33 7.59 -7.00
N GLY A 34 -15.92 6.32 -6.98
CA GLY A 34 -15.09 5.72 -8.02
C GLY A 34 -13.60 5.97 -7.82
N SER A 35 -12.80 5.21 -8.56
CA SER A 35 -11.33 5.25 -8.51
C SER A 35 -10.70 6.17 -9.57
N SER A 36 -11.49 6.80 -10.43
CA SER A 36 -11.00 7.78 -11.40
C SER A 36 -10.44 9.04 -10.71
N PRO A 37 -9.55 9.81 -11.36
CA PRO A 37 -9.05 11.07 -10.80
C PRO A 37 -10.15 12.03 -10.34
N GLU A 38 -11.26 12.11 -11.09
CA GLU A 38 -12.44 12.92 -10.73
C GLU A 38 -13.18 12.35 -9.53
N GLY A 39 -13.28 11.03 -9.42
CA GLY A 39 -13.88 10.34 -8.27
C GLY A 39 -13.07 10.60 -7.00
N ILE A 40 -11.76 10.39 -7.06
CA ILE A 40 -10.84 10.68 -5.95
C ILE A 40 -10.94 12.14 -5.51
N ARG A 41 -10.93 13.10 -6.46
CA ARG A 41 -11.08 14.53 -6.13
C ARG A 41 -12.37 14.78 -5.38
N ARG A 42 -13.51 14.27 -5.85
CA ARG A 42 -14.80 14.41 -5.16
C ARG A 42 -14.81 13.80 -3.77
N ALA A 43 -14.14 12.66 -3.58
CA ALA A 43 -13.98 12.05 -2.26
C ALA A 43 -13.17 12.95 -1.31
N LEU A 44 -12.20 13.71 -1.85
CA LEU A 44 -11.33 14.61 -1.07
C LEU A 44 -11.91 16.01 -0.84
N ASP A 45 -12.89 16.46 -1.64
CA ASP A 45 -13.40 17.86 -1.61
C ASP A 45 -13.90 18.31 -0.23
N ASN A 46 -14.42 17.40 0.58
CA ASN A 46 -14.93 17.68 1.93
C ASN A 46 -14.16 16.91 3.02
N GLU A 47 -13.05 16.31 2.69
CA GLU A 47 -12.26 15.55 3.64
C GLU A 47 -11.17 16.45 4.27
N SER A 48 -11.00 16.34 5.58
CA SER A 48 -10.01 17.11 6.32
C SER A 48 -9.04 16.24 7.12
N ARG A 49 -9.29 14.93 7.18
CA ARG A 49 -8.46 14.01 7.96
C ARG A 49 -7.19 13.66 7.19
N PRO A 50 -6.01 13.91 7.78
CA PRO A 50 -4.74 13.67 7.11
C PRO A 50 -4.56 12.23 6.64
N GLU A 51 -5.10 11.25 7.39
CA GLU A 51 -5.01 9.83 7.08
C GLU A 51 -5.73 9.48 5.78
N VAL A 52 -6.93 10.02 5.58
CA VAL A 52 -7.73 9.80 4.36
C VAL A 52 -7.14 10.55 3.18
N LEU A 53 -6.74 11.81 3.39
CA LEU A 53 -6.05 12.61 2.38
C LEU A 53 -4.79 11.90 1.88
N HIS A 54 -3.96 11.39 2.80
CA HIS A 54 -2.75 10.66 2.45
C HIS A 54 -3.06 9.34 1.73
N ALA A 55 -4.11 8.62 2.16
CA ALA A 55 -4.49 7.34 1.58
C ALA A 55 -5.03 7.45 0.15
N LEU A 56 -5.81 8.49 -0.13
CA LEU A 56 -6.43 8.70 -1.44
C LEU A 56 -5.56 9.50 -2.41
N SER A 57 -4.67 10.37 -1.91
CA SER A 57 -3.80 11.20 -2.74
C SER A 57 -2.84 10.36 -3.59
N ASP A 58 -2.54 10.82 -4.79
CA ASP A 58 -1.56 10.28 -5.72
C ASP A 58 -0.12 10.75 -5.44
N ILE A 59 0.08 11.63 -4.46
CA ILE A 59 1.41 12.21 -4.13
C ILE A 59 2.51 11.16 -3.92
N ARG A 60 2.13 9.94 -3.53
CA ARG A 60 3.08 8.84 -3.36
C ARG A 60 3.66 8.31 -4.67
N GLU A 61 3.06 8.60 -5.80
CA GLU A 61 3.61 8.24 -7.12
C GLU A 61 4.97 8.89 -7.34
N ASN A 62 5.20 10.09 -6.78
CA ASN A 62 6.49 10.79 -6.82
C ASN A 62 7.65 9.95 -6.27
N LEU A 63 7.38 8.94 -5.43
CA LEU A 63 8.41 8.04 -4.93
C LEU A 63 9.05 7.20 -6.03
N LEU A 64 8.33 6.94 -7.11
CA LEU A 64 8.78 6.09 -8.22
C LEU A 64 8.81 6.81 -9.58
N GLU A 65 8.35 8.06 -9.69
CA GLU A 65 8.33 8.78 -10.98
C GLU A 65 9.72 8.98 -11.60
N TRP A 66 10.74 9.04 -10.76
CA TRP A 66 12.14 9.15 -11.20
C TRP A 66 12.71 7.85 -11.77
N LEU A 67 12.03 6.72 -11.54
CA LEU A 67 12.50 5.41 -11.95
C LEU A 67 12.27 5.18 -13.44
N ASP A 68 13.31 4.74 -14.14
CA ASP A 68 13.15 4.25 -15.50
C ASP A 68 12.56 2.84 -15.48
N PHE A 69 11.36 2.70 -16.05
CA PHE A 69 10.63 1.44 -16.17
C PHE A 69 10.98 0.66 -17.45
N THR A 70 11.88 1.17 -18.28
CA THR A 70 12.31 0.49 -19.52
C THR A 70 12.84 -0.91 -19.18
N GLY A 71 12.27 -1.93 -19.83
CA GLY A 71 12.64 -3.32 -19.60
C GLY A 71 11.95 -3.97 -18.38
N SER A 72 11.25 -3.22 -17.53
CA SER A 72 10.50 -3.78 -16.39
C SER A 72 9.15 -4.31 -16.88
N ARG A 73 9.08 -5.59 -17.22
CA ARG A 73 7.85 -6.23 -17.71
C ARG A 73 7.10 -6.91 -16.58
N GLU A 74 7.81 -7.72 -15.78
CA GLU A 74 7.28 -8.45 -14.64
C GLU A 74 7.71 -7.74 -13.36
N VAL A 75 6.75 -7.19 -12.64
CA VAL A 75 7.00 -6.40 -11.44
C VAL A 75 6.36 -7.04 -10.22
N LEU A 76 7.10 -7.13 -9.12
CA LEU A 76 6.59 -7.52 -7.82
C LEU A 76 6.54 -6.29 -6.91
N GLN A 77 5.37 -6.00 -6.36
CA GLN A 77 5.18 -5.02 -5.30
C GLN A 77 4.94 -5.74 -3.97
N ILE A 78 5.80 -5.49 -2.98
CA ILE A 78 5.68 -6.00 -1.62
C ILE A 78 5.25 -4.84 -0.71
N GLY A 79 4.08 -4.99 -0.08
CA GLY A 79 3.42 -3.90 0.65
C GLY A 79 2.62 -3.01 -0.29
N SER A 80 1.32 -3.24 -0.33
CA SER A 80 0.44 -2.59 -1.31
C SER A 80 -0.12 -1.26 -0.83
N GLY A 81 -0.23 -1.08 0.48
CA GLY A 81 -0.98 0.04 1.05
C GLY A 81 -2.36 0.14 0.40
N TYR A 82 -2.76 1.34 0.05
CA TYR A 82 -4.06 1.61 -0.58
C TYR A 82 -3.99 1.70 -2.12
N GLY A 83 -2.97 1.11 -2.75
CA GLY A 83 -2.93 0.87 -4.19
C GLY A 83 -2.45 2.02 -5.08
N VAL A 84 -1.94 3.12 -4.51
CA VAL A 84 -1.45 4.27 -5.31
C VAL A 84 -0.28 3.85 -6.21
N LEU A 85 0.77 3.27 -5.62
CA LEU A 85 1.93 2.81 -6.37
C LEU A 85 1.58 1.65 -7.31
N THR A 86 0.60 0.81 -6.94
CA THR A 86 0.13 -0.28 -7.80
C THR A 86 -0.43 0.25 -9.12
N GLY A 87 -1.23 1.32 -9.08
CA GLY A 87 -1.77 1.96 -10.29
C GLY A 87 -0.67 2.52 -11.18
N LEU A 88 0.32 3.22 -10.61
CA LEU A 88 1.47 3.69 -11.35
C LEU A 88 2.23 2.54 -12.03
N LEU A 89 2.55 1.48 -11.29
CA LEU A 89 3.24 0.31 -11.82
C LEU A 89 2.43 -0.36 -12.92
N ALA A 90 1.14 -0.56 -12.74
CA ALA A 90 0.26 -1.17 -13.73
C ALA A 90 0.16 -0.36 -15.02
N SER A 91 0.25 0.97 -14.93
CA SER A 91 0.26 1.85 -16.10
C SER A 91 1.57 1.83 -16.90
N ARG A 92 2.67 1.39 -16.30
CA ARG A 92 4.03 1.45 -16.86
C ARG A 92 4.62 0.09 -17.23
N CYS A 93 4.12 -1.01 -16.64
CA CYS A 93 4.68 -2.34 -16.75
C CYS A 93 3.70 -3.32 -17.39
N ALA A 94 4.20 -4.44 -17.92
CA ALA A 94 3.35 -5.42 -18.57
C ALA A 94 2.48 -6.20 -17.57
N HIS A 95 3.06 -6.56 -16.41
CA HIS A 95 2.34 -7.27 -15.36
C HIS A 95 2.86 -6.86 -13.98
N VAL A 96 1.95 -6.75 -13.02
CA VAL A 96 2.26 -6.41 -11.63
C VAL A 96 1.69 -7.49 -10.69
N THR A 97 2.56 -8.13 -9.93
CA THR A 97 2.15 -8.98 -8.82
C THR A 97 2.23 -8.17 -7.53
N VAL A 98 1.13 -8.14 -6.79
CA VAL A 98 1.01 -7.40 -5.54
C VAL A 98 0.93 -8.37 -4.37
N MET A 99 1.80 -8.21 -3.39
CA MET A 99 1.80 -8.98 -2.14
C MET A 99 1.61 -8.06 -0.94
N ASP A 100 0.66 -8.39 -0.08
CA ASP A 100 0.46 -7.70 1.20
C ASP A 100 0.16 -8.71 2.32
N GLN A 101 0.37 -8.29 3.57
CA GLN A 101 0.05 -9.07 4.76
C GLN A 101 -1.38 -8.80 5.26
N ALA A 102 -1.99 -7.70 4.82
CA ALA A 102 -3.29 -7.25 5.26
C ALA A 102 -4.32 -7.40 4.13
N ASP A 103 -5.34 -8.20 4.38
CA ASP A 103 -6.49 -8.40 3.48
C ASP A 103 -7.18 -7.09 3.16
N GLU A 104 -7.28 -6.23 4.15
CA GLU A 104 -7.93 -4.94 4.03
C GLU A 104 -7.21 -4.04 3.02
N ASN A 105 -5.87 -4.06 3.01
CA ASN A 105 -5.07 -3.33 2.03
C ASN A 105 -5.33 -3.87 0.62
N LEU A 106 -5.31 -5.20 0.46
CA LEU A 106 -5.58 -5.83 -0.83
C LEU A 106 -7.00 -5.53 -1.33
N ALA A 107 -7.99 -5.46 -0.43
CA ALA A 107 -9.36 -5.12 -0.80
C ALA A 107 -9.47 -3.69 -1.33
N VAL A 108 -8.85 -2.72 -0.65
CA VAL A 108 -8.79 -1.32 -1.10
C VAL A 108 -8.03 -1.20 -2.42
N ASN A 109 -6.89 -1.86 -2.53
CA ASN A 109 -6.07 -1.83 -3.73
C ASN A 109 -6.81 -2.40 -4.95
N ARG A 110 -7.52 -3.53 -4.78
CA ARG A 110 -8.35 -4.12 -5.86
C ARG A 110 -9.44 -3.15 -6.32
N GLU A 111 -10.13 -2.50 -5.40
CA GLU A 111 -11.17 -1.53 -5.75
C GLU A 111 -10.59 -0.32 -6.46
N ARG A 112 -9.47 0.22 -5.96
CA ARG A 112 -8.79 1.37 -6.56
C ARG A 112 -8.32 1.10 -7.98
N ASN A 113 -7.78 -0.09 -8.23
CA ASN A 113 -7.11 -0.46 -9.47
C ASN A 113 -7.94 -1.45 -10.32
N LYS A 114 -9.25 -1.52 -10.11
CA LYS A 114 -10.14 -2.49 -10.76
C LYS A 114 -10.18 -2.41 -12.29
N ASP A 115 -9.81 -1.26 -12.84
CA ASP A 115 -9.81 -1.04 -14.29
C ASP A 115 -8.53 -1.56 -14.98
N TYR A 116 -7.51 -1.97 -14.19
CA TYR A 116 -6.30 -2.61 -14.71
C TYR A 116 -6.48 -4.13 -14.75
N SER A 117 -6.23 -4.74 -15.92
CA SER A 117 -6.32 -6.19 -16.12
C SER A 117 -4.98 -6.91 -15.93
N ASN A 118 -3.89 -6.18 -15.71
CA ASN A 118 -2.53 -6.69 -15.62
C ASN A 118 -2.01 -6.77 -14.17
N ILE A 119 -2.90 -6.89 -13.19
CA ILE A 119 -2.54 -6.99 -11.78
C ILE A 119 -2.96 -8.36 -11.22
N THR A 120 -2.03 -9.04 -10.56
CA THR A 120 -2.30 -10.23 -9.75
C THR A 120 -2.08 -9.91 -8.28
N TYR A 121 -2.98 -10.39 -7.41
CA TYR A 121 -2.94 -10.15 -5.97
C TYR A 121 -2.73 -11.45 -5.20
N GLY A 122 -1.82 -11.45 -4.24
CA GLY A 122 -1.53 -12.57 -3.36
C GLY A 122 -1.20 -12.15 -1.94
N PHE A 123 -1.29 -13.12 -1.02
CA PHE A 123 -0.82 -12.93 0.35
C PHE A 123 0.69 -13.15 0.41
N ARG A 124 1.36 -12.36 1.22
CA ARG A 124 2.79 -12.55 1.46
C ARG A 124 3.11 -13.92 2.08
N ALA A 125 2.25 -14.43 2.95
CA ALA A 125 2.41 -15.74 3.57
C ALA A 125 2.43 -16.87 2.54
N ASP A 126 1.55 -16.83 1.54
CA ASP A 126 1.49 -17.85 0.47
C ASP A 126 2.77 -17.85 -0.37
N ALA A 127 3.39 -16.68 -0.56
CA ALA A 127 4.64 -16.56 -1.28
C ALA A 127 5.86 -17.04 -0.48
N GLU A 128 5.82 -16.97 0.84
CA GLU A 128 6.85 -17.53 1.71
C GLU A 128 6.87 -19.05 1.67
N GLU A 129 5.70 -19.70 1.50
CA GLU A 129 5.57 -21.14 1.37
C GLU A 129 5.85 -21.67 -0.04
N SER A 130 5.45 -20.91 -1.05
CA SER A 130 5.46 -21.34 -2.47
C SER A 130 6.51 -20.63 -3.30
N ARG A 131 7.67 -20.23 -2.74
CA ARG A 131 8.68 -19.40 -3.44
C ARG A 131 8.72 -19.71 -4.94
N PRO A 132 8.10 -18.91 -5.81
CA PRO A 132 8.39 -18.97 -7.22
C PRO A 132 9.88 -18.66 -7.42
N GLY A 133 10.54 -19.35 -8.34
CA GLY A 133 11.91 -19.01 -8.70
C GLY A 133 12.02 -17.53 -9.12
N PRO A 134 13.23 -16.96 -9.08
CA PRO A 134 13.45 -15.55 -9.44
C PRO A 134 12.95 -15.29 -10.86
N SER A 135 12.00 -14.37 -10.99
CA SER A 135 11.34 -14.13 -12.27
C SER A 135 10.95 -12.67 -12.51
N TYR A 136 11.19 -11.77 -11.53
CA TYR A 136 10.80 -10.36 -11.67
C TYR A 136 11.94 -9.48 -12.12
N ASP A 137 11.63 -8.56 -13.04
CA ASP A 137 12.57 -7.54 -13.55
C ASP A 137 12.70 -6.38 -12.56
N LEU A 138 11.66 -6.14 -11.77
CA LEU A 138 11.63 -5.10 -10.76
C LEU A 138 10.89 -5.60 -9.52
N VAL A 139 11.48 -5.41 -8.36
CA VAL A 139 10.84 -5.61 -7.07
C VAL A 139 10.78 -4.29 -6.34
N VAL A 140 9.57 -3.85 -5.99
CA VAL A 140 9.32 -2.63 -5.23
C VAL A 140 8.85 -3.00 -3.83
N ILE A 141 9.58 -2.55 -2.80
CA ILE A 141 9.19 -2.73 -1.41
C ILE A 141 8.66 -1.42 -0.87
N ALA A 142 7.38 -1.39 -0.54
CA ALA A 142 6.71 -0.22 0.00
C ALA A 142 6.05 -0.53 1.35
N GLY A 143 5.91 0.49 2.19
CA GLY A 143 5.16 0.34 3.44
C GLY A 143 5.87 -0.46 4.51
N LEU A 144 7.21 -0.38 4.60
CA LEU A 144 7.96 -0.91 5.73
C LEU A 144 7.42 -0.28 7.02
N ARG A 145 7.08 -1.12 7.99
CA ARG A 145 6.63 -0.65 9.31
C ARG A 145 7.83 -0.24 10.15
N GLU A 146 7.60 0.71 11.06
CA GLU A 146 8.59 1.07 12.07
C GLU A 146 9.06 -0.18 12.83
N GLY A 147 10.37 -0.36 12.96
CA GLY A 147 10.98 -1.53 13.62
C GLY A 147 11.17 -2.75 12.71
N GLN A 148 10.71 -2.73 11.46
CA GLN A 148 11.03 -3.78 10.51
C GLN A 148 12.44 -3.58 9.98
N GLU A 149 13.27 -4.64 10.05
CA GLU A 149 14.63 -4.56 9.53
C GLU A 149 14.63 -4.43 8.01
N ILE A 150 15.16 -3.32 7.51
CA ILE A 150 15.27 -3.05 6.06
C ILE A 150 16.05 -4.17 5.37
N ARG A 151 17.07 -4.75 6.04
CA ARG A 151 17.85 -5.87 5.52
C ARG A 151 17.01 -7.09 5.22
N ASP A 152 16.12 -7.47 6.15
CA ASP A 152 15.30 -8.67 6.00
C ASP A 152 14.28 -8.47 4.88
N ALA A 153 13.69 -7.28 4.79
CA ALA A 153 12.78 -6.93 3.71
C ALA A 153 13.51 -6.92 2.35
N ALA A 154 14.71 -6.36 2.28
CA ALA A 154 15.52 -6.34 1.08
C ALA A 154 15.97 -7.76 0.67
N ALA A 155 16.40 -8.60 1.61
CA ALA A 155 16.77 -9.98 1.36
C ALA A 155 15.58 -10.79 0.84
N PHE A 156 14.41 -10.59 1.44
CA PHE A 156 13.16 -11.20 0.98
C PHE A 156 12.83 -10.76 -0.44
N GLY A 157 12.79 -9.45 -0.72
CA GLY A 157 12.53 -8.92 -2.06
C GLY A 157 13.55 -9.40 -3.10
N ALA A 158 14.84 -9.39 -2.75
CA ALA A 158 15.91 -9.83 -3.65
C ALA A 158 15.78 -11.31 -4.05
N SER A 159 15.14 -12.14 -3.22
CA SER A 159 14.93 -13.57 -3.53
C SER A 159 14.00 -13.83 -4.72
N PHE A 160 13.25 -12.82 -5.17
CA PHE A 160 12.33 -12.89 -6.30
C PHE A 160 12.90 -12.27 -7.59
N LEU A 161 14.08 -11.64 -7.53
CA LEU A 161 14.68 -10.98 -8.70
C LEU A 161 15.20 -11.98 -9.74
N GLY A 162 14.96 -11.66 -11.00
CA GLY A 162 15.69 -12.25 -12.13
C GLY A 162 17.17 -11.80 -12.16
N GLN A 163 17.95 -12.36 -13.08
CA GLN A 163 19.41 -12.13 -13.16
C GLN A 163 19.80 -10.65 -13.30
N GLU A 164 18.99 -9.85 -13.99
CA GLU A 164 19.21 -8.42 -14.23
C GLU A 164 18.16 -7.55 -13.52
N GLY A 165 17.41 -8.16 -12.58
CA GLY A 165 16.34 -7.50 -11.87
C GLY A 165 16.84 -6.42 -10.90
N ARG A 166 16.00 -5.43 -10.64
CA ARG A 166 16.27 -4.29 -9.76
C ARG A 166 15.39 -4.32 -8.54
N LEU A 167 15.94 -3.95 -7.39
CA LEU A 167 15.22 -3.77 -6.12
C LEU A 167 15.15 -2.27 -5.78
N VAL A 168 13.96 -1.81 -5.42
CA VAL A 168 13.65 -0.42 -5.03
C VAL A 168 12.83 -0.38 -3.76
#